data_ac73fc4bf0f164ea3c712d56aecd061c
#
_entry.id   ac73fc4bf0f164ea3c712d56aecd061c
#
_cell.length_a   1.000
_cell.length_b   1.000
_cell.length_c   1.000
_cell.angle_alpha   90.00
_cell.angle_beta   90.00
_cell.angle_gamma   90.00
#
_symmetry.space_group_name_H-M   'P 1'
#
loop_
_entity.id
_entity.type
_entity.pdbx_description
1 polymer ?
#
loop_
_entity_poly.entity_id
_entity_poly.type
_entity_poly.pdbx_seq_one_letter_code
_entity_poly.pdbx_strand_id
1 'polypeptide(L)'
;MGPARETFMPKLKLDHCVIHVSDWQRSNAFYRDVMGAEVIRRGNGWVYRLGALQLNCHGPGLDPRPVARLPVAPGNSDLCFEWPGSIAQAQAHLHAHGVAVELGPVERSGARGDGVSIYFRDPDGSLLEFISYLPQVSRAP
;
A
#
# COMPACT_ATOMS: atom_id res chain seq x y z
N MET A 1 43.59 24.42 2.19
CA MET A 1 42.24 23.88 2.12
C MET A 1 42.14 22.69 3.06
N GLY A 2 41.22 22.72 3.98
CA GLY A 2 40.91 21.59 4.85
C GLY A 2 40.25 20.45 4.08
N PRO A 3 40.24 19.22 4.64
CA PRO A 3 39.54 18.11 4.02
C PRO A 3 38.04 18.46 3.87
N ALA A 4 37.43 17.99 2.79
CA ALA A 4 36.01 18.14 2.57
C ALA A 4 35.26 17.54 3.78
N ARG A 5 34.38 18.31 4.38
CA ARG A 5 33.52 17.75 5.46
C ARG A 5 32.62 16.70 4.87
N GLU A 6 32.75 15.49 5.37
CA GLU A 6 31.78 14.45 5.04
C GLU A 6 30.40 14.92 5.57
N THR A 7 29.47 15.09 4.65
CA THR A 7 28.11 15.42 5.01
C THR A 7 27.44 14.16 5.53
N PHE A 8 27.15 14.15 6.84
CA PHE A 8 26.39 13.05 7.42
C PHE A 8 24.95 13.12 6.92
N MET A 9 24.50 12.05 6.27
CA MET A 9 23.12 11.90 5.87
C MET A 9 22.55 10.65 6.53
N PRO A 10 21.59 10.78 7.46
CA PRO A 10 20.95 9.61 8.04
C PRO A 10 20.14 8.88 6.97
N LYS A 11 19.98 7.58 7.16
CA LYS A 11 19.06 6.80 6.31
C LYS A 11 17.63 7.18 6.64
N LEU A 12 16.93 7.73 5.68
CA LEU A 12 15.52 8.07 5.83
C LEU A 12 14.68 6.81 5.72
N LYS A 13 13.61 6.77 6.50
CA LYS A 13 12.59 5.73 6.43
C LYS A 13 11.26 6.38 6.09
N LEU A 14 10.50 5.74 5.23
CA LEU A 14 9.13 6.17 5.01
C LEU A 14 8.32 5.85 6.26
N ASP A 15 7.77 6.88 6.92
CA ASP A 15 6.98 6.74 8.13
C ASP A 15 5.51 6.42 7.79
N HIS A 16 4.91 7.26 6.98
CA HIS A 16 3.53 7.07 6.56
C HIS A 16 3.29 7.70 5.18
N CYS A 17 2.26 7.23 4.53
CA CYS A 17 1.69 7.87 3.34
C CYS A 17 0.30 8.38 3.68
N VAL A 18 -0.20 9.30 2.87
CA VAL A 18 -1.57 9.80 3.01
C VAL A 18 -2.41 9.29 1.86
N ILE A 19 -3.56 8.74 2.17
CA ILE A 19 -4.60 8.38 1.20
C ILE A 19 -5.87 9.14 1.51
N HIS A 20 -6.79 9.23 0.53
CA HIS A 20 -8.10 9.83 0.75
C HIS A 20 -9.19 8.79 0.54
N VAL A 21 -10.13 8.73 1.47
CA VAL A 21 -11.24 7.79 1.42
C VAL A 21 -12.57 8.55 1.33
N SER A 22 -13.51 8.03 0.56
CA SER A 22 -14.82 8.67 0.41
C SER A 22 -15.86 8.16 1.41
N ASP A 23 -15.64 6.98 1.98
CA ASP A 23 -16.58 6.33 2.90
C ASP A 23 -15.78 5.56 3.96
N TRP A 24 -15.86 6.00 5.20
CA TRP A 24 -15.09 5.42 6.28
C TRP A 24 -15.41 3.93 6.52
N GLN A 25 -16.70 3.60 6.55
CA GLN A 25 -17.11 2.23 6.87
C GLN A 25 -16.62 1.24 5.81
N ARG A 26 -16.79 1.57 4.55
CA ARG A 26 -16.37 0.74 3.43
C ARG A 26 -14.85 0.63 3.35
N SER A 27 -14.16 1.74 3.47
CA SER A 27 -12.69 1.77 3.43
C SER A 27 -12.07 1.02 4.61
N ASN A 28 -12.57 1.26 5.83
CA ASN A 28 -12.07 0.58 7.03
C ASN A 28 -12.20 -0.93 6.90
N ALA A 29 -13.35 -1.41 6.42
CA ALA A 29 -13.57 -2.84 6.22
C ALA A 29 -12.60 -3.43 5.20
N PHE A 30 -12.38 -2.75 4.09
CA PHE A 30 -11.44 -3.21 3.06
C PHE A 30 -10.01 -3.29 3.60
N TYR A 31 -9.51 -2.23 4.20
CA TYR A 31 -8.13 -2.20 4.68
C TYR A 31 -7.91 -3.16 5.86
N ARG A 32 -8.92 -3.39 6.69
CA ARG A 32 -8.86 -4.40 7.74
C ARG A 32 -8.86 -5.82 7.17
N ASP A 33 -9.82 -6.14 6.31
CA ASP A 33 -10.09 -7.53 5.90
C ASP A 33 -9.23 -7.97 4.72
N VAL A 34 -9.03 -7.10 3.72
CA VAL A 34 -8.25 -7.41 2.52
C VAL A 34 -6.77 -7.14 2.74
N MET A 35 -6.44 -5.96 3.30
CA MET A 35 -5.06 -5.54 3.47
C MET A 35 -4.44 -5.99 4.80
N GLY A 36 -5.23 -6.48 5.73
CA GLY A 36 -4.72 -6.93 7.03
C GLY A 36 -4.25 -5.80 7.93
N ALA A 37 -4.70 -4.58 7.68
CA ALA A 37 -4.30 -3.44 8.47
C ALA A 37 -5.00 -3.42 9.83
N GLU A 38 -4.31 -2.88 10.82
CA GLU A 38 -4.92 -2.45 12.07
C GLU A 38 -5.60 -1.10 11.82
N VAL A 39 -6.91 -1.03 12.01
CA VAL A 39 -7.72 0.18 11.78
C VAL A 39 -7.86 0.91 13.10
N ILE A 40 -7.27 2.10 13.20
CA ILE A 40 -7.11 2.83 14.45
C ILE A 40 -7.82 4.17 14.35
N ARG A 41 -8.69 4.47 15.32
CA ARG A 41 -9.35 5.77 15.42
C ARG A 41 -8.33 6.85 15.75
N ARG A 42 -8.38 7.98 15.02
CA ARG A 42 -7.58 9.18 15.29
C ARG A 42 -8.48 10.42 15.13
N GLY A 43 -8.83 11.05 16.24
CA GLY A 43 -9.74 12.20 16.20
C GLY A 43 -11.07 11.82 15.55
N ASN A 44 -11.44 12.56 14.50
CA ASN A 44 -12.68 12.30 13.75
C ASN A 44 -12.46 11.39 12.53
N GLY A 45 -11.26 10.82 12.40
CA GLY A 45 -10.93 9.95 11.29
C GLY A 45 -10.23 8.67 11.75
N TRP A 46 -9.52 8.05 10.82
CA TRP A 46 -8.88 6.75 11.02
C TRP A 46 -7.52 6.70 10.37
N VAL A 47 -6.67 5.81 10.84
CA VAL A 47 -5.40 5.47 10.19
C VAL A 47 -5.32 3.94 10.06
N TYR A 48 -4.56 3.50 9.08
CA TYR A 48 -4.38 2.08 8.80
C TYR A 48 -2.92 1.72 9.01
N ARG A 49 -2.64 0.86 9.97
CA ARG A 49 -1.28 0.42 10.28
C ARG A 49 -1.00 -0.95 9.68
N LEU A 50 0.09 -1.02 8.92
CA LEU A 50 0.57 -2.25 8.30
C LEU A 50 2.03 -2.46 8.75
N GLY A 51 2.23 -3.22 9.83
CA GLY A 51 3.54 -3.38 10.42
C GLY A 51 4.12 -2.04 10.90
N ALA A 52 5.29 -1.68 10.42
CA ALA A 52 5.95 -0.42 10.76
C ALA A 52 5.48 0.76 9.91
N LEU A 53 4.71 0.53 8.86
CA LEU A 53 4.17 1.55 7.97
C LEU A 53 2.73 1.89 8.34
N GLN A 54 2.35 3.12 8.12
CA GLN A 54 1.00 3.60 8.39
C GLN A 54 0.46 4.38 7.20
N LEU A 55 -0.81 4.20 6.91
CA LEU A 55 -1.55 5.05 6.00
C LEU A 55 -2.40 6.00 6.84
N ASN A 56 -2.11 7.31 6.74
CA ASN A 56 -2.96 8.32 7.32
C ASN A 56 -4.08 8.62 6.33
N CYS A 57 -5.32 8.68 6.81
CA CYS A 57 -6.46 8.85 5.91
C CYS A 57 -7.03 10.25 6.02
N HIS A 58 -7.16 10.91 4.87
CA HIS A 58 -8.07 12.03 4.71
C HIS A 58 -9.45 11.47 4.33
N GLY A 59 -10.52 12.08 4.79
CA GLY A 59 -11.84 11.56 4.51
C GLY A 59 -12.94 12.46 5.05
N PRO A 60 -14.20 12.03 4.96
CA PRO A 60 -15.34 12.83 5.37
C PRO A 60 -15.23 13.34 6.80
N GLY A 61 -15.55 14.61 6.99
CA GLY A 61 -15.51 15.28 8.30
C GLY A 61 -14.15 15.80 8.71
N LEU A 62 -13.12 15.66 7.88
CA LEU A 62 -11.77 16.17 8.14
C LEU A 62 -11.48 17.38 7.23
N ASP A 63 -10.70 18.33 7.77
CA ASP A 63 -10.16 19.46 7.03
C ASP A 63 -8.64 19.51 7.27
N PRO A 64 -7.88 18.57 6.70
CA PRO A 64 -6.45 18.48 6.98
C PRO A 64 -5.69 19.65 6.38
N ARG A 65 -4.72 20.16 7.14
CA ARG A 65 -3.85 21.28 6.72
C ARG A 65 -2.45 21.11 7.33
N PRO A 66 -1.36 21.31 6.57
CA PRO A 66 -1.33 21.59 5.13
C PRO A 66 -1.62 20.33 4.32
N VAL A 67 -1.80 20.52 3.01
CA VAL A 67 -1.94 19.43 2.04
C VAL A 67 -0.97 19.64 0.88
N ALA A 68 -0.78 18.60 0.08
CA ALA A 68 0.01 18.70 -1.14
C ALA A 68 -0.62 19.68 -2.12
N ARG A 69 0.18 20.23 -3.04
CA ARG A 69 -0.32 21.16 -4.08
C ARG A 69 -1.45 20.55 -4.90
N LEU A 70 -1.31 19.28 -5.26
CA LEU A 70 -2.40 18.47 -5.80
C LEU A 70 -2.74 17.45 -4.71
N PRO A 71 -3.76 17.75 -3.90
CA PRO A 71 -4.04 16.91 -2.73
C PRO A 71 -4.44 15.50 -3.11
N VAL A 72 -4.24 14.57 -2.18
CA VAL A 72 -4.81 13.23 -2.34
C VAL A 72 -6.33 13.36 -2.43
N ALA A 73 -6.91 12.58 -3.32
CA ALA A 73 -8.35 12.52 -3.54
C ALA A 73 -8.76 11.05 -3.60
N PRO A 74 -10.04 10.72 -3.33
CA PRO A 74 -10.48 9.33 -3.45
C PRO A 74 -10.15 8.76 -4.81
N GLY A 75 -9.49 7.60 -4.83
CA GLY A 75 -9.16 6.89 -6.06
C GLY A 75 -7.87 7.31 -6.76
N ASN A 76 -7.07 8.23 -6.21
CA ASN A 76 -5.84 8.67 -6.87
C ASN A 76 -4.53 8.17 -6.22
N SER A 77 -4.62 7.25 -5.29
CA SER A 77 -3.42 6.63 -4.71
C SER A 77 -2.95 5.48 -5.59
N ASP A 78 -1.64 5.20 -5.52
CA ASP A 78 -1.00 4.12 -6.26
C ASP A 78 0.07 3.54 -5.33
N LEU A 79 -0.21 2.39 -4.72
CA LEU A 79 0.61 1.83 -3.67
C LEU A 79 0.91 0.37 -3.93
N CYS A 80 2.16 -0.03 -3.66
CA CYS A 80 2.59 -1.41 -3.70
C CYS A 80 2.96 -1.89 -2.31
N PHE A 81 2.49 -3.09 -1.98
CA PHE A 81 2.80 -3.77 -0.72
C PHE A 81 3.50 -5.09 -1.02
N GLU A 82 4.53 -5.40 -0.24
CA GLU A 82 5.16 -6.70 -0.33
C GLU A 82 4.26 -7.76 0.29
N TRP A 83 3.90 -8.76 -0.49
CA TRP A 83 3.22 -9.95 0.02
C TRP A 83 4.27 -10.95 0.50
N PRO A 84 4.22 -11.39 1.77
CA PRO A 84 5.30 -12.23 2.33
C PRO A 84 5.29 -13.69 1.87
N GLY A 85 4.27 -14.10 1.15
CA GLY A 85 4.13 -15.45 0.61
C GLY A 85 4.27 -15.50 -0.90
N SER A 86 3.76 -16.57 -1.51
CA SER A 86 3.74 -16.70 -2.96
C SER A 86 2.67 -15.81 -3.59
N ILE A 87 2.85 -15.47 -4.86
CA ILE A 87 1.84 -14.68 -5.57
C ILE A 87 0.53 -15.47 -5.73
N ALA A 88 0.60 -16.78 -5.80
CA ALA A 88 -0.60 -17.63 -5.84
C ALA A 88 -1.41 -17.52 -4.55
N GLN A 89 -0.76 -17.42 -3.41
CA GLN A 89 -1.44 -17.18 -2.13
C GLN A 89 -2.10 -15.79 -2.10
N ALA A 90 -1.43 -14.79 -2.65
CA ALA A 90 -1.99 -13.44 -2.75
C ALA A 90 -3.25 -13.42 -3.64
N GLN A 91 -3.20 -14.12 -4.79
CA GLN A 91 -4.37 -14.26 -5.66
C GLN A 91 -5.53 -14.95 -4.96
N ALA A 92 -5.25 -16.04 -4.24
CA ALA A 92 -6.27 -16.77 -3.50
C ALA A 92 -6.89 -15.90 -2.40
N HIS A 93 -6.09 -15.09 -1.73
CA HIS A 93 -6.55 -14.16 -0.71
C HIS A 93 -7.52 -13.12 -1.28
N LEU A 94 -7.15 -12.48 -2.39
CA LEU A 94 -8.03 -11.50 -3.05
C LEU A 94 -9.33 -12.16 -3.52
N HIS A 95 -9.23 -13.34 -4.10
CA HIS A 95 -10.41 -14.09 -4.56
C HIS A 95 -11.35 -14.41 -3.40
N ALA A 96 -10.80 -14.85 -2.27
CA ALA A 96 -11.60 -15.17 -1.07
C ALA A 96 -12.35 -13.95 -0.53
N HIS A 97 -11.87 -12.74 -0.78
CA HIS A 97 -12.49 -11.50 -0.36
C HIS A 97 -13.30 -10.81 -1.47
N GLY A 98 -13.51 -11.49 -2.60
CA GLY A 98 -14.28 -10.94 -3.72
C GLY A 98 -13.61 -9.79 -4.44
N VAL A 99 -12.28 -9.68 -4.36
CA VAL A 99 -11.51 -8.62 -5.02
C VAL A 99 -10.94 -9.14 -6.33
N ALA A 100 -11.28 -8.47 -7.43
CA ALA A 100 -10.80 -8.86 -8.75
C ALA A 100 -9.33 -8.46 -8.94
N VAL A 101 -8.54 -9.37 -9.51
CA VAL A 101 -7.20 -9.05 -10.00
C VAL A 101 -7.35 -8.41 -11.39
N GLU A 102 -6.93 -7.15 -11.52
CA GLU A 102 -7.03 -6.42 -12.77
C GLU A 102 -5.92 -6.82 -13.76
N LEU A 103 -4.71 -7.06 -13.26
CA LEU A 103 -3.56 -7.44 -14.05
C LEU A 103 -2.65 -8.33 -13.21
N GLY A 104 -2.12 -9.35 -13.83
CA GLY A 104 -1.10 -10.21 -13.23
C GLY A 104 -1.55 -11.66 -13.06
N PRO A 105 -0.61 -12.52 -12.66
CA PRO A 105 0.79 -12.24 -12.27
C PRO A 105 1.65 -11.73 -13.43
N VAL A 106 2.42 -10.70 -13.15
CA VAL A 106 3.38 -10.11 -14.10
C VAL A 106 4.71 -9.85 -13.41
N GLU A 107 5.80 -9.96 -14.14
CA GLU A 107 7.11 -9.61 -13.61
C GLU A 107 7.23 -8.09 -13.44
N ARG A 108 7.74 -7.69 -12.27
CA ARG A 108 7.97 -6.29 -11.92
C ARG A 108 9.23 -6.15 -11.08
N SER A 109 9.91 -5.03 -11.22
CA SER A 109 11.00 -4.65 -10.34
C SER A 109 10.47 -3.82 -9.18
N GLY A 110 10.84 -4.19 -7.98
CA GLY A 110 10.52 -3.46 -6.76
C GLY A 110 11.77 -3.07 -5.98
N ALA A 111 11.59 -2.62 -4.76
CA ALA A 111 12.70 -2.12 -3.94
C ALA A 111 13.73 -3.21 -3.61
N ARG A 112 13.34 -4.47 -3.62
CA ARG A 112 14.21 -5.60 -3.30
C ARG A 112 14.68 -6.37 -4.53
N GLY A 113 14.42 -5.88 -5.73
CA GLY A 113 14.81 -6.50 -6.98
C GLY A 113 13.61 -6.98 -7.78
N ASP A 114 13.81 -8.02 -8.58
CA ASP A 114 12.75 -8.55 -9.42
C ASP A 114 11.79 -9.42 -8.61
N GLY A 115 10.51 -9.23 -8.87
CA GLY A 115 9.45 -9.97 -8.23
C GLY A 115 8.30 -10.23 -9.19
N VAL A 116 7.21 -10.73 -8.66
CA VAL A 116 5.97 -10.96 -9.41
C VAL A 116 4.83 -10.24 -8.70
N SER A 117 4.04 -9.52 -9.48
CA SER A 117 2.99 -8.65 -8.94
C SER A 117 1.61 -9.00 -9.49
N ILE A 118 0.61 -8.67 -8.68
CA ILE A 118 -0.79 -8.60 -9.08
C ILE A 118 -1.35 -7.24 -8.69
N TYR A 119 -2.25 -6.72 -9.51
CA TYR A 119 -2.86 -5.39 -9.36
C TYR A 119 -4.35 -5.51 -9.10
N PHE A 120 -4.85 -4.65 -8.23
CA PHE A 120 -6.27 -4.59 -7.88
C PHE A 120 -6.63 -3.19 -7.42
N ARG A 121 -7.90 -2.96 -7.07
CA ARG A 121 -8.40 -1.63 -6.69
C ARG A 121 -8.92 -1.63 -5.27
N ASP A 122 -8.70 -0.51 -4.58
CA ASP A 122 -9.40 -0.27 -3.32
C ASP A 122 -10.85 0.19 -3.59
N PRO A 123 -11.69 0.39 -2.55
CA PRO A 123 -13.09 0.78 -2.77
C PRO A 123 -13.31 2.09 -3.53
N ASP A 124 -12.34 3.00 -3.50
CA ASP A 124 -12.41 4.28 -4.20
C ASP A 124 -11.80 4.24 -5.60
N GLY A 125 -11.20 3.11 -5.99
CA GLY A 125 -10.55 2.94 -7.28
C GLY A 125 -9.06 3.22 -7.30
N SER A 126 -8.43 3.49 -6.15
CA SER A 126 -6.98 3.61 -6.06
C SER A 126 -6.32 2.30 -6.49
N LEU A 127 -5.19 2.43 -7.19
CA LEU A 127 -4.44 1.26 -7.65
C LEU A 127 -3.62 0.69 -6.50
N LEU A 128 -3.80 -0.60 -6.27
CA LEU A 128 -3.01 -1.36 -5.31
C LEU A 128 -2.29 -2.49 -6.02
N GLU A 129 -1.11 -2.81 -5.50
CA GLU A 129 -0.26 -3.88 -6.02
C GLU A 129 0.23 -4.72 -4.85
N PHE A 130 0.20 -6.04 -5.01
CA PHE A 130 0.99 -6.95 -4.19
C PHE A 130 2.17 -7.42 -5.03
N ILE A 131 3.38 -7.30 -4.48
CA ILE A 131 4.58 -7.87 -5.06
C ILE A 131 5.11 -8.98 -4.17
N SER A 132 5.41 -10.12 -4.77
CA SER A 132 6.06 -11.24 -4.10
C SER A 132 7.47 -11.41 -4.65
N TYR A 133 8.44 -11.51 -3.74
CA TYR A 133 9.83 -11.77 -4.08
C TYR A 133 10.20 -13.25 -3.94
N LEU A 134 9.25 -14.09 -3.54
CA LEU A 134 9.49 -15.52 -3.49
C LEU A 134 9.70 -16.07 -4.89
N PRO A 135 10.66 -16.99 -5.06
CA PRO A 135 10.85 -17.63 -6.36
C PRO A 135 9.56 -18.31 -6.82
N GLN A 136 9.23 -18.16 -8.11
CA GLN A 136 8.15 -18.93 -8.70
C GLN A 136 8.57 -20.39 -8.68
N VAL A 137 7.66 -21.26 -8.21
CA VAL A 137 7.90 -22.69 -8.30
C VAL A 137 7.86 -23.05 -9.78
N SER A 138 9.03 -23.40 -10.32
CA SER A 138 9.11 -23.96 -11.66
C SER A 138 8.34 -25.27 -11.66
N ARG A 139 7.24 -25.32 -12.42
CA ARG A 139 6.56 -26.59 -12.62
C ARG A 139 7.51 -27.47 -13.42
N ALA A 140 7.88 -28.60 -12.84
CA ALA A 140 8.61 -29.60 -13.59
C ALA A 140 7.85 -29.96 -14.88
N PRO A 141 8.54 -30.10 -16.01
CA PRO A 141 7.90 -30.53 -17.24
C PRO A 141 7.22 -31.89 -17.12
#